data_ff2d6a41ef7d1fdbe62437897302645c
#
_entry.id   ff2d6a41ef7d1fdbe62437897302645c
#
_cell.length_a   1.000
_cell.length_b   1.000
_cell.length_c   1.000
_cell.angle_alpha   90.00
_cell.angle_beta   90.00
_cell.angle_gamma   90.00
#
_symmetry.space_group_name_H-M   'P 1'
#
loop_
_entity.id
_entity.type
_entity.pdbx_description
1 polymer ?
#
loop_
_entity_poly.entity_id
_entity_poly.type
_entity_poly.pdbx_seq_one_letter_code
_entity_poly.pdbx_strand_id
1 'polypeptide(L)'
;MKVTLFDFQKDALHQLRDKLTVARNFASSDNPQAIAFSAPTGSGKTIVMTALFEAILDEPDDQLEWPLDWQPQPDAVILWVSDMPELNEQTKLKIESKSDRVYRVNQLIPIDASFDAERLAAGRVYFINTQKLGNDKLLTKVGDGRDWSIWETLTNTAKAIPDRFYVVIDEAHRGMAGGKGAKEAQTLMQRFLLGFP
;
A
#
# COMPACT_ATOMS: atom_id res chain seq x y z
N MET A 1 13.49 12.85 0.52
CA MET A 1 14.22 11.64 -0.03
C MET A 1 15.72 11.74 0.21
N LYS A 2 16.38 10.65 0.63
CA LYS A 2 17.86 10.53 0.73
C LYS A 2 18.54 10.31 -0.62
N VAL A 3 17.80 10.14 -1.68
CA VAL A 3 18.29 9.90 -3.05
C VAL A 3 17.63 10.85 -4.02
N THR A 4 18.39 11.27 -5.02
CA THR A 4 17.85 12.09 -6.12
C THR A 4 17.16 11.17 -7.13
N LEU A 5 15.94 11.50 -7.53
CA LEU A 5 15.21 10.79 -8.57
C LEU A 5 15.80 11.12 -9.96
N PHE A 6 15.87 10.12 -10.82
CA PHE A 6 16.13 10.34 -12.25
C PHE A 6 14.91 11.00 -12.90
N ASP A 7 15.10 11.67 -14.04
CA ASP A 7 14.03 12.42 -14.71
C ASP A 7 12.82 11.52 -15.03
N PHE A 8 13.03 10.33 -15.56
CA PHE A 8 11.93 9.38 -15.83
C PHE A 8 11.19 8.91 -14.55
N GLN A 9 11.85 8.93 -13.38
CA GLN A 9 11.22 8.63 -12.09
C GLN A 9 10.40 9.83 -11.60
N LYS A 10 10.88 11.04 -11.82
CA LYS A 10 10.12 12.27 -11.55
C LYS A 10 8.86 12.32 -12.41
N ASP A 11 8.98 12.04 -13.72
CA ASP A 11 7.84 11.99 -14.64
C ASP A 11 6.80 10.95 -14.19
N ALA A 12 7.25 9.76 -13.79
CA ALA A 12 6.37 8.73 -13.26
C ALA A 12 5.67 9.16 -11.96
N LEU A 13 6.40 9.82 -11.07
CA LEU A 13 5.86 10.35 -9.82
C LEU A 13 4.82 11.45 -10.08
N HIS A 14 5.08 12.35 -11.03
CA HIS A 14 4.12 13.38 -11.41
C HIS A 14 2.83 12.78 -11.98
N GLN A 15 2.92 11.77 -12.85
CA GLN A 15 1.75 11.08 -13.38
C GLN A 15 0.95 10.35 -12.29
N LEU A 16 1.64 9.71 -11.34
CA LEU A 16 0.99 9.05 -10.20
C LEU A 16 0.27 10.06 -9.30
N ARG A 17 0.92 11.19 -9.01
CA ARG A 17 0.35 12.30 -8.24
C ARG A 17 -0.94 12.81 -8.88
N ASP A 18 -0.91 13.15 -10.17
CA ASP A 18 -2.07 13.70 -10.89
C ASP A 18 -3.25 12.72 -10.86
N LYS A 19 -2.98 11.45 -11.12
CA LYS A 19 -3.99 10.40 -11.03
C LYS A 19 -4.53 10.23 -9.62
N LEU A 20 -3.65 10.31 -8.61
CA LEU A 20 -4.05 10.15 -7.21
C LEU A 20 -4.89 11.33 -6.72
N THR A 21 -4.57 12.56 -7.13
CA THR A 21 -5.38 13.75 -6.83
C THR A 21 -6.80 13.58 -7.36
N VAL A 22 -6.95 13.12 -8.59
CA VAL A 22 -8.28 12.83 -9.15
C VAL A 22 -8.97 11.69 -8.39
N ALA A 23 -8.26 10.58 -8.15
CA ALA A 23 -8.81 9.41 -7.48
C ALA A 23 -9.33 9.72 -6.06
N ARG A 24 -8.62 10.54 -5.29
CA ARG A 24 -9.03 10.98 -3.94
C ARG A 24 -10.42 11.62 -3.91
N ASN A 25 -10.76 12.39 -4.94
CA ASN A 25 -12.05 13.10 -5.02
C ASN A 25 -13.23 12.16 -5.25
N PHE A 26 -13.00 10.94 -5.73
CA PHE A 26 -14.03 9.96 -6.06
C PHE A 26 -13.99 8.71 -5.17
N ALA A 27 -12.98 8.59 -4.31
CA ALA A 27 -12.83 7.43 -3.44
C ALA A 27 -13.89 7.40 -2.34
N SER A 28 -14.55 6.27 -2.21
CA SER A 28 -15.46 5.96 -1.09
C SER A 28 -15.35 4.47 -0.75
N SER A 29 -15.95 4.05 0.37
CA SER A 29 -15.98 2.62 0.77
C SER A 29 -16.59 1.72 -0.31
N ASP A 30 -17.56 2.24 -1.06
CA ASP A 30 -18.31 1.50 -2.07
C ASP A 30 -17.79 1.76 -3.50
N ASN A 31 -16.83 2.68 -3.64
CA ASN A 31 -16.22 3.05 -4.93
C ASN A 31 -14.69 3.22 -4.79
N PRO A 32 -13.94 2.13 -4.53
CA PRO A 32 -12.49 2.19 -4.49
C PRO A 32 -11.94 2.57 -5.88
N GLN A 33 -10.94 3.43 -5.89
CA GLN A 33 -10.29 3.87 -7.11
C GLN A 33 -9.02 3.05 -7.35
N ALA A 34 -8.70 2.75 -8.61
CA ALA A 34 -7.53 1.97 -8.97
C ALA A 34 -6.62 2.72 -9.95
N ILE A 35 -5.32 2.71 -9.66
CA ILE A 35 -4.28 3.28 -10.52
C ILE A 35 -3.28 2.17 -10.85
N ALA A 36 -3.05 1.91 -12.14
CA ALA A 36 -2.01 0.99 -12.58
C ALA A 36 -0.70 1.74 -12.84
N PHE A 37 0.38 1.29 -12.20
CA PHE A 37 1.73 1.78 -12.41
C PHE A 37 2.58 0.66 -13.03
N SER A 38 2.99 0.84 -14.28
CA SER A 38 3.84 -0.11 -15.01
C SER A 38 5.19 0.53 -15.32
N ALA A 39 6.25 -0.15 -14.98
CA ALA A 39 7.61 0.26 -15.29
C ALA A 39 8.53 -0.99 -15.36
N PRO A 40 9.62 -0.97 -16.16
CA PRO A 40 10.53 -2.09 -16.28
C PRO A 40 11.12 -2.54 -14.94
N THR A 41 11.52 -3.81 -14.84
CA THR A 41 12.25 -4.30 -13.69
C THR A 41 13.59 -3.53 -13.57
N GLY A 42 13.94 -3.14 -12.35
CA GLY A 42 15.14 -2.34 -12.11
C GLY A 42 14.98 -0.83 -12.32
N SER A 43 13.86 -0.33 -12.83
CA SER A 43 13.60 1.11 -13.01
C SER A 43 13.45 1.90 -11.71
N GLY A 44 13.41 1.23 -10.55
CA GLY A 44 13.26 1.88 -9.27
C GLY A 44 11.81 2.16 -8.85
N LYS A 45 10.84 1.32 -9.27
CA LYS A 45 9.44 1.42 -8.84
C LYS A 45 9.29 1.68 -7.34
N THR A 46 10.02 0.93 -6.50
CA THR A 46 9.98 1.10 -5.04
C THR A 46 10.45 2.50 -4.61
N ILE A 47 11.43 3.09 -5.31
CA ILE A 47 11.93 4.44 -5.01
C ILE A 47 10.87 5.49 -5.34
N VAL A 48 10.23 5.37 -6.50
CA VAL A 48 9.10 6.25 -6.88
C VAL A 48 7.95 6.13 -5.88
N MET A 49 7.60 4.92 -5.47
CA MET A 49 6.57 4.70 -4.45
C MET A 49 6.98 5.25 -3.09
N THR A 50 8.27 5.17 -2.70
CA THR A 50 8.78 5.76 -1.46
C THR A 50 8.59 7.29 -1.48
N ALA A 51 8.92 7.95 -2.59
CA ALA A 51 8.72 9.38 -2.75
C ALA A 51 7.23 9.77 -2.68
N LEU A 52 6.35 8.94 -3.26
CA LEU A 52 4.92 9.14 -3.16
C LEU A 52 4.41 8.98 -1.71
N PHE A 53 4.92 8.00 -0.97
CA PHE A 53 4.57 7.81 0.45
C PHE A 53 5.02 8.98 1.32
N GLU A 54 6.22 9.53 1.08
CA GLU A 54 6.66 10.76 1.75
C GLU A 54 5.67 11.89 1.50
N ALA A 55 5.28 12.10 0.25
CA ALA A 55 4.36 13.17 -0.11
C ALA A 55 2.92 12.96 0.41
N ILE A 56 2.51 11.70 0.61
CA ILE A 56 1.20 11.39 1.21
C ILE A 56 1.25 11.64 2.73
N LEU A 57 2.26 11.13 3.43
CA LEU A 57 2.30 11.07 4.90
C LEU A 57 2.94 12.30 5.54
N ASP A 58 3.67 13.09 4.78
CA ASP A 58 4.39 14.27 5.24
C ASP A 58 4.37 15.35 4.14
N GLU A 59 5.19 16.36 4.24
CA GLU A 59 5.38 17.32 3.17
C GLU A 59 6.12 16.68 1.97
N PRO A 60 5.76 17.04 0.73
CA PRO A 60 6.49 16.59 -0.44
C PRO A 60 7.91 17.15 -0.46
N ASP A 61 8.81 16.49 -1.20
CA ASP A 61 10.18 16.95 -1.38
C ASP A 61 10.20 18.28 -2.15
N ASP A 62 10.84 19.32 -1.59
CA ASP A 62 10.94 20.64 -2.19
C ASP A 62 11.68 20.68 -3.53
N GLN A 63 12.46 19.62 -3.84
CA GLN A 63 13.14 19.45 -5.13
C GLN A 63 12.21 19.00 -6.25
N LEU A 64 10.95 18.69 -5.93
CA LEU A 64 9.94 18.22 -6.86
C LEU A 64 8.83 19.26 -6.98
N GLU A 65 8.42 19.56 -8.20
CA GLU A 65 7.26 20.42 -8.42
C GLU A 65 5.98 19.70 -8.03
N TRP A 66 5.33 20.17 -6.98
CA TRP A 66 4.03 19.68 -6.53
C TRP A 66 2.94 20.71 -6.84
N PRO A 67 1.70 20.28 -7.16
CA PRO A 67 0.60 21.21 -7.33
C PRO A 67 0.33 21.98 -6.05
N LEU A 68 -0.10 23.22 -6.16
CA LEU A 68 -0.47 24.05 -5.00
C LEU A 68 -1.64 23.48 -4.20
N ASP A 69 -2.47 22.64 -4.84
CA ASP A 69 -3.61 21.96 -4.22
C ASP A 69 -3.29 20.58 -3.64
N TRP A 70 -2.04 20.11 -3.78
CA TRP A 70 -1.63 18.87 -3.12
C TRP A 70 -1.67 19.03 -1.62
N GLN A 71 -2.44 18.18 -0.97
CA GLN A 71 -2.54 18.14 0.49
C GLN A 71 -1.97 16.83 1.01
N PRO A 72 -0.95 16.87 1.87
CA PRO A 72 -0.52 15.70 2.63
C PRO A 72 -1.66 15.16 3.51
N GLN A 73 -1.62 13.88 3.77
CA GLN A 73 -2.56 13.18 4.65
C GLN A 73 -1.76 12.42 5.72
N PRO A 74 -1.30 13.10 6.78
CA PRO A 74 -0.42 12.49 7.80
C PRO A 74 -1.06 11.32 8.55
N ASP A 75 -2.38 11.25 8.53
CA ASP A 75 -3.20 10.18 9.11
C ASP A 75 -3.58 9.08 8.10
N ALA A 76 -3.06 9.15 6.87
CA ALA A 76 -3.28 8.09 5.88
C ALA A 76 -2.68 6.76 6.34
N VAL A 77 -3.28 5.69 5.86
CA VAL A 77 -2.81 4.32 6.04
C VAL A 77 -2.42 3.76 4.68
N ILE A 78 -1.22 3.19 4.60
CA ILE A 78 -0.73 2.54 3.39
C ILE A 78 -0.55 1.05 3.69
N LEU A 79 -1.15 0.18 2.89
CA LEU A 79 -0.97 -1.26 2.95
C LEU A 79 -0.21 -1.73 1.71
N TRP A 80 1.02 -2.22 1.91
CA TRP A 80 1.82 -2.85 0.87
C TRP A 80 1.58 -4.36 0.87
N VAL A 81 1.09 -4.86 -0.25
CA VAL A 81 0.78 -6.27 -0.46
C VAL A 81 1.77 -6.86 -1.47
N SER A 82 2.50 -7.90 -1.11
CA SER A 82 3.37 -8.65 -2.02
C SER A 82 3.01 -10.14 -2.03
N ASP A 83 3.58 -10.89 -2.96
CA ASP A 83 3.37 -12.34 -3.04
C ASP A 83 4.31 -13.14 -2.12
N MET A 84 5.46 -12.57 -1.73
CA MET A 84 6.47 -13.22 -0.91
C MET A 84 6.87 -12.39 0.32
N PRO A 85 7.08 -13.04 1.48
CA PRO A 85 7.52 -12.37 2.71
C PRO A 85 8.85 -11.61 2.54
N GLU A 86 9.81 -12.21 1.82
CA GLU A 86 11.15 -11.66 1.59
C GLU A 86 11.09 -10.34 0.82
N LEU A 87 10.13 -10.20 -0.10
CA LEU A 87 9.92 -8.95 -0.85
C LEU A 87 9.42 -7.83 0.05
N ASN A 88 8.58 -8.13 1.03
CA ASN A 88 8.14 -7.15 2.03
C ASN A 88 9.30 -6.63 2.86
N GLU A 89 10.17 -7.51 3.35
CA GLU A 89 11.34 -7.11 4.13
C GLU A 89 12.32 -6.27 3.29
N GLN A 90 12.61 -6.69 2.06
CA GLN A 90 13.45 -5.91 1.15
C GLN A 90 12.84 -4.53 0.84
N THR A 91 11.54 -4.45 0.63
CA THR A 91 10.84 -3.19 0.36
C THR A 91 10.89 -2.27 1.57
N LYS A 92 10.62 -2.82 2.77
CA LYS A 92 10.73 -2.08 4.04
C LYS A 92 12.14 -1.49 4.20
N LEU A 93 13.18 -2.30 4.07
CA LEU A 93 14.58 -1.86 4.15
C LEU A 93 14.93 -0.80 3.09
N LYS A 94 14.40 -0.92 1.88
CA LYS A 94 14.58 0.10 0.83
C LYS A 94 13.91 1.41 1.23
N ILE A 95 12.69 1.39 1.74
CA ILE A 95 12.00 2.60 2.22
C ILE A 95 12.81 3.24 3.36
N GLU A 96 13.20 2.49 4.38
CA GLU A 96 14.00 2.98 5.51
C GLU A 96 15.33 3.61 5.06
N SER A 97 16.00 3.00 4.08
CA SER A 97 17.30 3.48 3.58
C SER A 97 17.21 4.68 2.65
N LYS A 98 16.07 4.90 1.97
CA LYS A 98 15.91 5.92 0.92
C LYS A 98 15.01 7.07 1.31
N SER A 99 14.16 6.87 2.33
CA SER A 99 13.28 7.91 2.84
C SER A 99 13.96 8.75 3.92
N ASP A 100 13.70 10.06 3.89
CA ASP A 100 14.05 11.00 4.96
C ASP A 100 12.92 11.16 5.99
N ARG A 101 11.69 10.75 5.63
CA ARG A 101 10.48 11.09 6.36
C ARG A 101 9.72 9.87 6.85
N VAL A 102 9.65 8.80 6.03
CA VAL A 102 8.93 7.55 6.35
C VAL A 102 9.91 6.51 6.93
N TYR A 103 10.54 6.83 8.06
CA TYR A 103 11.52 5.94 8.73
C TYR A 103 11.39 5.91 10.26
N ARG A 104 10.41 6.62 10.80
CA ARG A 104 10.23 6.71 12.27
C ARG A 104 9.92 5.33 12.84
N VAL A 105 10.38 5.10 14.06
CA VAL A 105 10.07 3.88 14.81
C VAL A 105 8.55 3.64 14.81
N ASN A 106 8.14 2.43 14.47
CA ASN A 106 6.73 2.01 14.36
C ASN A 106 5.92 2.66 13.22
N GLN A 107 6.57 3.24 12.21
CA GLN A 107 5.86 3.70 11.02
C GLN A 107 5.77 2.62 9.92
N LEU A 108 6.77 1.74 9.82
CA LEU A 108 6.83 0.62 8.86
C LEU A 108 6.57 -0.70 9.58
N ILE A 109 5.36 -1.24 9.47
CA ILE A 109 4.86 -2.34 10.31
C ILE A 109 4.60 -3.60 9.48
N PRO A 110 5.38 -4.67 9.66
CA PRO A 110 5.01 -5.98 9.13
C PRO A 110 3.77 -6.53 9.88
N ILE A 111 2.77 -6.99 9.14
CA ILE A 111 1.65 -7.72 9.72
C ILE A 111 2.08 -9.18 9.87
N ASP A 112 2.22 -9.63 11.10
CA ASP A 112 2.56 -11.00 11.46
C ASP A 112 1.36 -11.78 12.02
N ALA A 113 1.58 -13.00 12.47
CA ALA A 113 0.53 -13.88 12.97
C ALA A 113 -0.09 -13.38 14.30
N SER A 114 0.58 -12.51 15.04
CA SER A 114 0.08 -11.95 16.32
C SER A 114 -0.77 -10.69 16.11
N PHE A 115 -0.83 -10.17 14.88
CA PHE A 115 -1.58 -8.96 14.58
C PHE A 115 -3.07 -9.14 14.83
N ASP A 116 -3.64 -8.33 15.70
CA ASP A 116 -5.05 -8.29 16.05
C ASP A 116 -5.45 -6.87 16.38
N ALA A 117 -6.24 -6.24 15.52
CA ALA A 117 -6.69 -4.87 15.70
C ALA A 117 -7.99 -4.63 14.91
N GLU A 118 -8.90 -3.86 15.47
CA GLU A 118 -10.15 -3.47 14.81
C GLU A 118 -9.90 -2.72 13.51
N ARG A 119 -8.89 -1.84 13.49
CA ARG A 119 -8.48 -1.02 12.33
C ARG A 119 -6.97 -0.84 12.30
N LEU A 120 -6.44 -0.57 11.12
CA LEU A 120 -5.06 -0.16 10.97
C LEU A 120 -4.86 1.25 11.55
N ALA A 121 -3.78 1.45 12.27
CA ALA A 121 -3.47 2.74 12.88
C ALA A 121 -3.01 3.76 11.85
N ALA A 122 -3.41 5.01 12.04
CA ALA A 122 -3.12 6.15 11.17
C ALA A 122 -1.62 6.46 11.05
N GLY A 123 -1.23 7.06 9.93
CA GLY A 123 0.13 7.52 9.67
C GLY A 123 1.17 6.42 9.47
N ARG A 124 0.74 5.22 9.04
CA ARG A 124 1.61 4.04 8.99
C ARG A 124 1.58 3.34 7.64
N VAL A 125 2.68 2.66 7.33
CA VAL A 125 2.82 1.75 6.20
C VAL A 125 2.87 0.31 6.72
N TYR A 126 1.90 -0.48 6.35
CA TYR A 126 1.79 -1.89 6.73
C TYR A 126 2.25 -2.79 5.58
N PHE A 127 2.87 -3.91 5.91
CA PHE A 127 3.35 -4.90 4.94
C PHE A 127 2.68 -6.24 5.20
N ILE A 128 2.03 -6.80 4.18
CA ILE A 128 1.44 -8.13 4.24
C ILE A 128 1.75 -8.91 2.96
N ASN A 129 1.86 -10.22 3.05
CA ASN A 129 1.97 -11.07 1.87
C ASN A 129 0.67 -11.83 1.61
N THR A 130 0.42 -12.15 0.34
CA THR A 130 -0.81 -12.83 -0.09
C THR A 130 -0.97 -14.21 0.54
N GLN A 131 0.13 -14.89 0.91
CA GLN A 131 0.08 -16.20 1.56
C GLN A 131 -0.62 -16.16 2.93
N LYS A 132 -0.64 -15.00 3.59
CA LYS A 132 -1.32 -14.79 4.88
C LYS A 132 -2.82 -14.48 4.74
N LEU A 133 -3.29 -14.22 3.54
CA LEU A 133 -4.65 -13.79 3.22
C LEU A 133 -5.58 -14.91 2.73
N GLY A 134 -5.06 -16.13 2.57
CA GLY A 134 -5.85 -17.31 2.17
C GLY A 134 -6.91 -17.69 3.20
N ASN A 135 -8.00 -18.33 2.77
CA ASN A 135 -9.18 -18.61 3.61
C ASN A 135 -8.90 -19.44 4.87
N ASP A 136 -7.84 -20.26 4.87
CA ASP A 136 -7.49 -21.13 6.01
C ASP A 136 -6.30 -20.63 6.83
N LYS A 137 -5.91 -19.37 6.64
CA LYS A 137 -4.78 -18.80 7.36
C LYS A 137 -5.18 -18.23 8.72
N LEU A 138 -4.23 -18.19 9.64
CA LEU A 138 -4.45 -17.75 11.02
C LEU A 138 -5.02 -16.32 11.07
N LEU A 139 -4.50 -15.40 10.25
CA LEU A 139 -4.96 -14.00 10.19
C LEU A 139 -6.39 -13.83 9.66
N THR A 140 -6.93 -14.82 8.97
CA THR A 140 -8.26 -14.72 8.33
C THR A 140 -9.38 -15.31 9.17
N LYS A 141 -9.06 -15.85 10.36
CA LYS A 141 -10.02 -16.46 11.29
C LYS A 141 -10.11 -15.67 12.58
N VAL A 142 -11.31 -15.55 13.11
CA VAL A 142 -11.59 -15.06 14.46
C VAL A 142 -11.66 -16.25 15.42
N GLY A 143 -11.28 -16.06 16.67
CA GLY A 143 -11.23 -17.10 17.72
C GLY A 143 -9.80 -17.40 18.18
N ASP A 144 -9.64 -18.28 19.17
CA ASP A 144 -8.35 -18.65 19.77
C ASP A 144 -7.51 -17.46 20.28
N GLY A 145 -8.18 -16.44 20.85
CA GLY A 145 -7.54 -15.25 21.39
C GLY A 145 -7.37 -14.11 20.37
N ARG A 146 -8.03 -14.21 19.20
CA ARG A 146 -8.08 -13.15 18.18
C ARG A 146 -9.50 -12.58 18.11
N ASP A 147 -9.60 -11.27 18.27
CA ASP A 147 -10.87 -10.54 18.22
C ASP A 147 -11.26 -10.16 16.77
N TRP A 148 -10.27 -9.87 15.90
CA TRP A 148 -10.49 -9.38 14.55
C TRP A 148 -9.71 -10.20 13.51
N SER A 149 -10.40 -10.65 12.47
CA SER A 149 -9.72 -11.16 11.29
C SER A 149 -9.09 -10.01 10.50
N ILE A 150 -8.06 -10.30 9.73
CA ILE A 150 -7.42 -9.28 8.87
C ILE A 150 -8.43 -8.64 7.90
N TRP A 151 -9.40 -9.41 7.40
CA TRP A 151 -10.42 -8.88 6.49
C TRP A 151 -11.35 -7.90 7.16
N GLU A 152 -11.76 -8.15 8.41
CA GLU A 152 -12.55 -7.20 9.22
C GLU A 152 -11.74 -5.94 9.50
N THR A 153 -10.47 -6.06 9.88
CA THR A 153 -9.57 -4.92 10.08
C THR A 153 -9.48 -4.04 8.83
N LEU A 154 -9.26 -4.65 7.66
CA LEU A 154 -9.15 -3.91 6.40
C LEU A 154 -10.48 -3.26 6.00
N THR A 155 -11.58 -3.98 6.16
CA THR A 155 -12.93 -3.46 5.91
C THR A 155 -13.26 -2.27 6.81
N ASN A 156 -12.99 -2.40 8.11
CA ASN A 156 -13.23 -1.32 9.08
C ASN A 156 -12.35 -0.10 8.80
N THR A 157 -11.11 -0.32 8.36
CA THR A 157 -10.20 0.76 7.94
C THR A 157 -10.73 1.47 6.70
N ALA A 158 -11.12 0.72 5.66
CA ALA A 158 -11.66 1.29 4.42
C ALA A 158 -12.95 2.09 4.64
N LYS A 159 -13.83 1.62 5.54
CA LYS A 159 -15.06 2.35 5.91
C LYS A 159 -14.77 3.63 6.69
N ALA A 160 -13.76 3.61 7.56
CA ALA A 160 -13.44 4.76 8.41
C ALA A 160 -12.71 5.90 7.67
N ILE A 161 -11.82 5.56 6.73
CA ILE A 161 -10.95 6.52 6.03
C ILE A 161 -10.82 6.18 4.54
N PRO A 162 -11.92 6.10 3.76
CA PRO A 162 -11.90 5.60 2.38
C PRO A 162 -11.01 6.44 1.44
N ASP A 163 -10.89 7.73 1.69
CA ASP A 163 -10.05 8.68 0.94
C ASP A 163 -8.58 8.70 1.36
N ARG A 164 -8.23 8.00 2.45
CA ARG A 164 -6.90 7.97 3.06
C ARG A 164 -6.36 6.57 3.32
N PHE A 165 -7.04 5.54 2.84
CA PHE A 165 -6.57 4.17 2.88
C PHE A 165 -6.07 3.74 1.51
N TYR A 166 -4.76 3.58 1.38
CA TYR A 166 -4.07 3.22 0.15
C TYR A 166 -3.61 1.77 0.19
N VAL A 167 -3.98 1.00 -0.84
CA VAL A 167 -3.50 -0.37 -1.01
C VAL A 167 -2.58 -0.41 -2.22
N VAL A 168 -1.34 -0.81 -2.01
CA VAL A 168 -0.32 -1.00 -3.05
C VAL A 168 -0.11 -2.49 -3.25
N ILE A 169 -0.43 -3.00 -4.43
CA ILE A 169 -0.22 -4.40 -4.79
C ILE A 169 1.01 -4.48 -5.68
N ASP A 170 2.10 -5.01 -5.11
CA ASP A 170 3.35 -5.20 -5.84
C ASP A 170 3.29 -6.44 -6.72
N GLU A 171 3.89 -6.36 -7.91
CA GLU A 171 3.92 -7.45 -8.89
C GLU A 171 2.51 -8.02 -9.23
N ALA A 172 1.52 -7.14 -9.32
CA ALA A 172 0.11 -7.48 -9.56
C ALA A 172 -0.11 -8.44 -10.76
N HIS A 173 0.80 -8.41 -11.75
CA HIS A 173 0.75 -9.29 -12.92
C HIS A 173 0.98 -10.77 -12.62
N ARG A 174 1.66 -11.11 -11.52
CA ARG A 174 1.93 -12.51 -11.14
C ARG A 174 0.66 -13.29 -10.81
N GLY A 175 -0.36 -12.63 -10.29
CA GLY A 175 -1.67 -13.21 -10.07
C GLY A 175 -2.48 -13.47 -11.34
N MET A 176 -2.04 -12.95 -12.50
CA MET A 176 -2.71 -13.12 -13.79
C MET A 176 -2.16 -14.29 -14.62
N ALA A 177 -0.98 -14.83 -14.28
CA ALA A 177 -0.39 -15.98 -14.97
C ALA A 177 -1.10 -17.27 -14.55
N GLY A 178 -1.69 -18.00 -15.48
CA GLY A 178 -2.51 -19.19 -15.24
C GLY A 178 -1.80 -20.30 -14.45
N GLY A 179 -2.49 -20.86 -13.43
CA GLY A 179 -2.01 -21.93 -12.55
C GLY A 179 -2.91 -22.06 -11.32
N LYS A 180 -2.73 -23.10 -10.50
CA LYS A 180 -3.54 -23.29 -9.27
C LYS A 180 -3.44 -22.10 -8.28
N GLY A 181 -2.29 -21.43 -8.19
CA GLY A 181 -2.11 -20.22 -7.36
C GLY A 181 -2.67 -18.93 -8.00
N ALA A 182 -2.87 -18.89 -9.32
CA ALA A 182 -3.38 -17.72 -10.01
C ALA A 182 -4.84 -17.40 -9.64
N LYS A 183 -5.66 -18.41 -9.40
CA LYS A 183 -7.07 -18.21 -9.00
C LYS A 183 -7.18 -17.58 -7.61
N GLU A 184 -6.33 -17.98 -6.64
CA GLU A 184 -6.31 -17.37 -5.30
C GLU A 184 -5.82 -15.94 -5.36
N ALA A 185 -4.72 -15.65 -6.06
CA ALA A 185 -4.18 -14.32 -6.23
C ALA A 185 -5.16 -13.40 -6.98
N GLN A 186 -5.84 -13.90 -8.00
CA GLN A 186 -6.89 -13.17 -8.72
C GLN A 186 -8.08 -12.86 -7.81
N THR A 187 -8.51 -13.81 -6.98
CA THR A 187 -9.60 -13.62 -6.00
C THR A 187 -9.20 -12.58 -4.95
N LEU A 188 -7.97 -12.61 -4.47
CA LEU A 188 -7.45 -11.62 -3.52
C LEU A 188 -7.40 -10.23 -4.15
N MET A 189 -6.88 -10.12 -5.38
CA MET A 189 -6.86 -8.85 -6.11
C MET A 189 -8.27 -8.31 -6.34
N GLN A 190 -9.23 -9.17 -6.70
CA GLN A 190 -10.63 -8.77 -6.85
C GLN A 190 -11.21 -8.21 -5.54
N ARG A 191 -10.89 -8.80 -4.38
CA ARG A 191 -11.32 -8.27 -3.08
C ARG A 191 -10.79 -6.85 -2.83
N PHE A 192 -9.55 -6.56 -3.21
CA PHE A 192 -9.00 -5.20 -3.09
C PHE A 192 -9.60 -4.21 -4.09
N LEU A 193 -9.88 -4.65 -5.33
CA LEU A 193 -10.40 -3.79 -6.39
C LEU A 193 -11.91 -3.55 -6.31
N LEU A 194 -12.67 -4.49 -5.78
CA LEU A 194 -14.14 -4.41 -5.67
C LEU A 194 -14.61 -3.88 -4.31
N GLY A 195 -13.68 -3.51 -3.46
CA GLY A 195 -13.96 -3.18 -2.06
C GLY A 195 -13.98 -4.42 -1.18
N PHE A 196 -13.75 -4.21 0.10
CA PHE A 196 -13.83 -5.27 1.11
C PHE A 196 -15.29 -5.60 1.40
N PRO A 197 -15.63 -6.87 1.60
CA PRO A 197 -17.01 -7.29 1.90
C PRO A 197 -17.54 -6.74 3.21
#